data_c6fd4316eece05419c8215b718cd5102
#
_entry.id   c6fd4316eece05419c8215b718cd5102
#
_cell.length_a   1.000
_cell.length_b   1.000
_cell.length_c   1.000
_cell.angle_alpha   90.00
_cell.angle_beta   90.00
_cell.angle_gamma   90.00
#
_symmetry.space_group_name_H-M   'P 1'
#
loop_
_entity.id
_entity.type
_entity.pdbx_description
1 polymer ?
#
loop_
_entity_poly.entity_id
_entity_poly.type
_entity_poly.pdbx_seq_one_letter_code
_entity_poly.pdbx_strand_id
1 'polypeptide(L)'
;YESNPTGFDYWEIFPGQGNYFNPDFITPGKDGKRVVKTEPGYATELVTQKSLKWLDQRDKDKPFMLVVGHKAPHRCWCPSIQNLGRAKQYADSIDPPANLEDDFADRPEFLKMTEQTLLNHFNVWSDEHLIKDVVPEDIQKMLSCPESKTLHTQYDWEMPEWVRMDPQQKEAWYNYHKARTV
;
A
#
# COMPACT_ATOMS: atom_id res chain seq x y z
N TYR A 1 6.07 1.75 -16.15
CA TYR A 1 6.70 2.95 -16.73
C TYR A 1 7.75 2.50 -17.73
N GLU A 2 7.59 2.90 -19.00
CA GLU A 2 8.48 2.48 -20.10
C GLU A 2 9.66 3.43 -20.30
N SER A 3 9.59 4.65 -19.78
CA SER A 3 10.62 5.67 -19.92
C SER A 3 11.33 5.99 -18.61
N ASN A 4 12.59 6.42 -18.71
CA ASN A 4 13.33 6.94 -17.57
C ASN A 4 12.83 8.34 -17.21
N PRO A 5 12.85 8.72 -15.92
CA PRO A 5 12.71 10.13 -15.55
C PRO A 5 13.75 11.00 -16.26
N THR A 6 13.33 12.16 -16.74
CA THR A 6 14.20 13.12 -17.43
C THR A 6 14.20 14.45 -16.68
N GLY A 7 15.32 15.19 -16.75
CA GLY A 7 15.47 16.47 -16.06
C GLY A 7 15.81 16.37 -14.58
N PHE A 8 16.21 15.19 -14.11
CA PHE A 8 16.66 14.96 -12.74
C PHE A 8 18.13 14.54 -12.73
N ASP A 9 18.90 15.10 -11.82
CA ASP A 9 20.32 14.73 -11.61
C ASP A 9 20.45 13.36 -10.90
N TYR A 10 19.43 12.99 -10.14
CA TYR A 10 19.32 11.73 -9.44
C TYR A 10 17.87 11.23 -9.46
N TRP A 11 17.68 9.94 -9.65
CA TRP A 11 16.38 9.31 -9.51
C TRP A 11 16.51 7.82 -9.17
N GLU A 12 15.60 7.36 -8.33
CA GLU A 12 15.27 5.94 -8.11
C GLU A 12 13.76 5.83 -8.10
N ILE A 13 13.21 4.85 -8.79
CA ILE A 13 11.76 4.67 -8.92
C ILE A 13 11.35 3.21 -8.72
N PHE A 14 10.12 2.99 -8.35
CA PHE A 14 9.52 1.67 -8.34
C PHE A 14 9.08 1.24 -9.75
N PRO A 15 9.17 -0.06 -10.10
CA PRO A 15 8.41 -0.60 -11.21
C PRO A 15 6.91 -0.58 -10.87
N GLY A 16 6.08 -0.05 -11.78
CA GLY A 16 4.64 0.06 -11.56
C GLY A 16 4.29 0.80 -10.27
N GLN A 17 3.47 0.18 -9.42
CA GLN A 17 3.06 0.73 -8.13
C GLN A 17 4.01 0.38 -6.98
N GLY A 18 5.07 -0.38 -7.26
CA GLY A 18 5.98 -0.86 -6.24
C GLY A 18 5.37 -1.90 -5.28
N ASN A 19 6.18 -2.39 -4.37
CA ASN A 19 5.79 -3.32 -3.33
C ASN A 19 6.10 -2.74 -1.95
N TYR A 20 5.34 -3.14 -0.93
CA TYR A 20 5.56 -2.70 0.44
C TYR A 20 6.79 -3.38 1.07
N PHE A 21 6.94 -4.69 0.82
CA PHE A 21 8.03 -5.50 1.37
C PHE A 21 9.04 -5.84 0.29
N ASN A 22 10.32 -5.68 0.61
CA ASN A 22 11.45 -6.01 -0.24
C ASN A 22 11.27 -5.48 -1.67
N PRO A 23 11.01 -4.16 -1.83
CA PRO A 23 10.67 -3.57 -3.12
C PRO A 23 11.83 -3.63 -4.10
N ASP A 24 11.47 -3.66 -5.38
CA ASP A 24 12.41 -3.41 -6.45
C ASP A 24 12.56 -1.91 -6.67
N PHE A 25 13.80 -1.45 -6.83
CA PHE A 25 14.14 -0.11 -7.28
C PHE A 25 14.75 -0.16 -8.67
N ILE A 26 14.34 0.76 -9.52
CA ILE A 26 14.94 1.01 -10.82
C ILE A 26 15.84 2.24 -10.70
N THR A 27 17.09 2.09 -11.11
CA THR A 27 18.08 3.16 -11.11
C THR A 27 18.73 3.28 -12.49
N PRO A 28 19.36 4.43 -12.82
CA PRO A 28 20.13 4.54 -14.04
C PRO A 28 21.41 3.68 -13.97
N GLY A 29 21.63 2.85 -14.97
CA GLY A 29 22.90 2.16 -15.17
C GLY A 29 23.94 3.04 -15.89
N LYS A 30 25.19 2.61 -15.85
CA LYS A 30 26.33 3.35 -16.45
C LYS A 30 26.22 3.55 -17.97
N ASP A 31 25.49 2.71 -18.65
CA ASP A 31 25.27 2.72 -20.10
C ASP A 31 23.91 3.31 -20.50
N GLY A 32 23.23 4.00 -19.56
CA GLY A 32 21.89 4.55 -19.76
C GLY A 32 20.78 3.50 -19.68
N LYS A 33 21.11 2.20 -19.51
CA LYS A 33 20.14 1.16 -19.27
C LYS A 33 19.64 1.19 -17.83
N ARG A 34 18.48 0.60 -17.59
CA ARG A 34 17.91 0.45 -16.27
C ARG A 34 18.58 -0.68 -15.50
N VAL A 35 18.86 -0.43 -14.26
CA VAL A 35 19.24 -1.48 -13.31
C VAL A 35 18.08 -1.66 -12.33
N VAL A 36 17.59 -2.88 -12.22
CA VAL A 36 16.55 -3.24 -11.25
C VAL A 36 17.22 -4.00 -10.12
N LYS A 37 16.97 -3.58 -8.89
CA LYS A 37 17.51 -4.21 -7.70
C LYS A 37 16.44 -4.36 -6.65
N THR A 38 16.23 -5.57 -6.16
CA THR A 38 15.42 -5.83 -4.97
C THR A 38 16.20 -5.43 -3.71
N GLU A 39 15.61 -4.59 -2.87
CA GLU A 39 16.22 -4.17 -1.61
C GLU A 39 15.42 -4.73 -0.43
N PRO A 40 16.05 -5.46 0.50
CA PRO A 40 15.35 -5.98 1.67
C PRO A 40 14.94 -4.84 2.59
N GLY A 41 13.70 -4.90 3.08
CA GLY A 41 13.13 -3.93 4.00
C GLY A 41 11.71 -3.49 3.63
N TYR A 42 11.25 -2.44 4.28
CA TYR A 42 9.92 -1.88 4.06
C TYR A 42 10.02 -0.60 3.22
N ALA A 43 9.19 -0.50 2.18
CA ALA A 43 9.29 0.54 1.16
C ALA A 43 9.33 1.97 1.70
N THR A 44 8.45 2.30 2.66
CA THR A 44 8.40 3.64 3.26
C THR A 44 9.72 4.00 3.96
N GLU A 45 10.29 3.05 4.69
CA GLU A 45 11.56 3.24 5.40
C GLU A 45 12.73 3.39 4.41
N LEU A 46 12.78 2.53 3.39
CA LEU A 46 13.81 2.59 2.37
C LEU A 46 13.77 3.91 1.58
N VAL A 47 12.58 4.34 1.14
CA VAL A 47 12.40 5.63 0.45
C VAL A 47 12.82 6.79 1.34
N THR A 48 12.44 6.77 2.63
CA THR A 48 12.83 7.78 3.59
C THR A 48 14.35 7.82 3.78
N GLN A 49 15.00 6.67 3.99
CA GLN A 49 16.46 6.58 4.15
C GLN A 49 17.21 7.10 2.92
N LYS A 50 16.75 6.72 1.72
CA LYS A 50 17.34 7.21 0.45
C LYS A 50 17.17 8.71 0.31
N SER A 51 16.03 9.26 0.64
CA SER A 51 15.75 10.69 0.59
C SER A 51 16.62 11.48 1.56
N LEU A 52 16.73 11.01 2.81
CA LEU A 52 17.61 11.63 3.82
C LEU A 52 19.08 11.57 3.41
N LYS A 53 19.52 10.42 2.90
CA LYS A 53 20.88 10.26 2.39
C LYS A 53 21.18 11.24 1.25
N TRP A 54 20.25 11.40 0.30
CA TRP A 54 20.40 12.36 -0.78
C TRP A 54 20.47 13.80 -0.25
N LEU A 55 19.60 14.18 0.69
CA LEU A 55 19.60 15.49 1.32
C LEU A 55 20.92 15.80 2.04
N ASP A 56 21.52 14.80 2.66
CA ASP A 56 22.81 14.96 3.35
C ASP A 56 23.97 15.12 2.38
N GLN A 57 23.94 14.40 1.27
CA GLN A 57 25.02 14.37 0.26
C GLN A 57 24.93 15.45 -0.81
N ARG A 58 23.80 16.16 -0.93
CA ARG A 58 23.61 17.20 -1.95
C ARG A 58 24.57 18.37 -1.78
N ASP A 59 24.83 19.11 -2.85
CA ASP A 59 25.51 20.40 -2.78
C ASP A 59 24.62 21.40 -2.01
N LYS A 60 25.10 21.83 -0.84
CA LYS A 60 24.34 22.70 0.06
C LYS A 60 24.28 24.15 -0.39
N ASP A 61 25.15 24.54 -1.33
CA ASP A 61 25.21 25.89 -1.88
C ASP A 61 24.28 26.09 -3.08
N LYS A 62 23.60 25.01 -3.52
CA LYS A 62 22.66 25.05 -4.63
C LYS A 62 21.23 24.88 -4.20
N PRO A 63 20.28 25.61 -4.82
CA PRO A 63 18.86 25.30 -4.66
C PRO A 63 18.56 23.89 -5.19
N PHE A 64 17.57 23.24 -4.61
CA PHE A 64 17.19 21.89 -5.03
C PHE A 64 15.67 21.71 -5.04
N MET A 65 15.22 20.71 -5.78
CA MET A 65 13.88 20.15 -5.72
C MET A 65 14.00 18.66 -5.48
N LEU A 66 13.28 18.16 -4.49
CA LEU A 66 13.20 16.73 -4.18
C LEU A 66 11.75 16.27 -4.23
N VAL A 67 11.48 15.27 -5.06
CA VAL A 67 10.17 14.61 -5.12
C VAL A 67 10.29 13.26 -4.42
N VAL A 68 9.52 13.06 -3.35
CA VAL A 68 9.50 11.81 -2.57
C VAL A 68 8.11 11.19 -2.71
N GLY A 69 8.02 10.10 -3.45
CA GLY A 69 6.80 9.34 -3.63
C GLY A 69 6.83 8.04 -2.84
N HIS A 70 5.96 7.91 -1.84
CA HIS A 70 5.81 6.67 -1.11
C HIS A 70 4.76 5.76 -1.77
N LYS A 71 4.91 4.43 -1.60
CA LYS A 71 3.84 3.49 -1.95
C LYS A 71 2.64 3.65 -1.02
N ALA A 72 2.85 3.82 0.27
CA ALA A 72 1.78 4.10 1.22
C ALA A 72 1.09 5.45 0.91
N PRO A 73 -0.23 5.55 1.00
CA PRO A 73 -1.23 4.57 1.43
C PRO A 73 -1.93 3.82 0.28
N HIS A 74 -1.21 3.40 -0.76
CA HIS A 74 -1.83 2.61 -1.84
C HIS A 74 -2.37 1.29 -1.30
N ARG A 75 -3.52 0.85 -1.83
CA ARG A 75 -4.03 -0.50 -1.47
C ARG A 75 -3.00 -1.58 -1.91
N CYS A 76 -2.87 -2.74 -1.27
CA CYS A 76 -3.65 -3.16 -0.09
C CYS A 76 -2.92 -2.73 1.20
N TRP A 77 -3.20 -1.70 1.82
CA TRP A 77 -2.66 -1.07 3.03
C TRP A 77 -1.83 -1.98 3.95
N CYS A 78 -0.62 -2.33 3.52
CA CYS A 78 0.26 -3.22 4.26
C CYS A 78 1.18 -2.40 5.19
N PRO A 79 0.95 -2.34 6.50
CA PRO A 79 1.88 -1.71 7.42
C PRO A 79 3.17 -2.53 7.56
N SER A 80 4.26 -1.90 7.97
CA SER A 80 5.47 -2.64 8.30
C SER A 80 5.24 -3.55 9.51
N ILE A 81 5.99 -4.64 9.60
CA ILE A 81 5.85 -5.62 10.68
C ILE A 81 5.97 -4.98 12.06
N GLN A 82 6.90 -4.04 12.23
CA GLN A 82 7.08 -3.32 13.50
C GLN A 82 5.92 -2.37 13.87
N ASN A 83 5.06 -2.04 12.91
CA ASN A 83 3.90 -1.17 13.11
C ASN A 83 2.57 -1.95 13.17
N LEU A 84 2.60 -3.29 13.09
CA LEU A 84 1.41 -4.10 13.28
C LEU A 84 0.79 -3.83 14.64
N GLY A 85 -0.50 -3.62 14.67
CA GLY A 85 -1.27 -3.31 15.89
C GLY A 85 -1.13 -1.88 16.43
N ARG A 86 -0.22 -1.07 15.88
CA ARG A 86 -0.02 0.30 16.36
C ARG A 86 -1.26 1.18 16.18
N ALA A 87 -2.02 0.93 15.11
CA ALA A 87 -3.27 1.65 14.86
C ALA A 87 -4.30 1.49 15.98
N LYS A 88 -4.29 0.34 16.69
CA LYS A 88 -5.20 0.10 17.83
C LYS A 88 -5.03 1.14 18.95
N GLN A 89 -3.82 1.69 19.11
CA GLN A 89 -3.55 2.72 20.13
C GLN A 89 -4.26 4.04 19.82
N TYR A 90 -4.61 4.27 18.57
CA TYR A 90 -5.23 5.51 18.10
C TYR A 90 -6.69 5.34 17.71
N ALA A 91 -7.17 4.09 17.60
CA ALA A 91 -8.52 3.81 17.11
C ALA A 91 -9.61 4.54 17.93
N ASP A 92 -9.46 4.54 19.24
CA ASP A 92 -10.42 5.21 20.15
C ASP A 92 -10.30 6.75 20.16
N SER A 93 -9.26 7.29 19.55
CA SER A 93 -9.00 8.75 19.47
C SER A 93 -9.29 9.34 18.08
N ILE A 94 -9.70 8.51 17.12
CA ILE A 94 -10.02 8.96 15.77
C ILE A 94 -11.53 9.17 15.69
N ASP A 95 -11.94 10.42 15.66
CA ASP A 95 -13.34 10.76 15.39
C ASP A 95 -13.67 10.48 13.92
N PRO A 96 -14.83 9.90 13.63
CA PRO A 96 -15.28 9.75 12.26
C PRO A 96 -15.42 11.14 11.60
N PRO A 97 -15.12 11.28 10.30
CA PRO A 97 -15.30 12.55 9.62
C PRO A 97 -16.78 12.99 9.64
N ALA A 98 -17.01 14.28 9.80
CA ALA A 98 -18.36 14.83 9.94
C ALA A 98 -19.29 14.50 8.76
N ASN A 99 -18.74 14.16 7.62
CA ASN A 99 -19.48 13.79 6.41
C ASN A 99 -19.51 12.27 6.14
N LEU A 100 -19.23 11.44 7.12
CA LEU A 100 -19.25 9.98 6.95
C LEU A 100 -20.64 9.48 6.55
N GLU A 101 -21.69 10.09 7.11
CA GLU A 101 -23.10 9.77 6.86
C GLU A 101 -23.76 10.80 5.93
N ASP A 102 -22.98 11.48 5.06
CA ASP A 102 -23.49 12.43 4.09
C ASP A 102 -24.40 11.70 3.09
N ASP A 103 -25.66 12.12 2.96
CA ASP A 103 -26.62 11.59 2.00
C ASP A 103 -26.46 12.17 0.59
N PHE A 104 -25.49 13.06 0.41
CA PHE A 104 -25.22 13.80 -0.82
C PHE A 104 -26.41 14.62 -1.35
N ALA A 105 -27.39 14.97 -0.49
CA ALA A 105 -28.60 15.68 -0.90
C ALA A 105 -28.28 16.99 -1.63
N ASP A 106 -27.28 17.73 -1.14
CA ASP A 106 -26.84 19.02 -1.68
C ASP A 106 -25.73 18.89 -2.75
N ARG A 107 -25.40 17.66 -3.18
CA ARG A 107 -24.33 17.41 -4.12
C ARG A 107 -24.86 17.19 -5.54
N PRO A 108 -23.99 17.35 -6.55
CA PRO A 108 -24.32 17.00 -7.93
C PRO A 108 -24.82 15.55 -8.05
N GLU A 109 -25.80 15.35 -8.94
CA GLU A 109 -26.49 14.05 -9.09
C GLU A 109 -25.53 12.86 -9.32
N PHE A 110 -24.43 13.07 -10.03
CA PHE A 110 -23.45 12.00 -10.28
C PHE A 110 -22.83 11.44 -8.99
N LEU A 111 -22.74 12.21 -7.90
CA LEU A 111 -22.25 11.69 -6.62
C LEU A 111 -23.26 10.78 -5.95
N LYS A 112 -24.56 11.04 -6.13
CA LYS A 112 -25.63 10.18 -5.62
C LYS A 112 -25.69 8.84 -6.37
N MET A 113 -25.20 8.80 -7.62
CA MET A 113 -25.12 7.60 -8.43
C MET A 113 -23.90 6.73 -8.10
N THR A 114 -23.03 7.17 -7.19
CA THR A 114 -21.85 6.40 -6.79
C THR A 114 -22.28 5.22 -5.94
N GLU A 115 -22.08 4.02 -6.45
CA GLU A 115 -22.33 2.76 -5.74
C GLU A 115 -21.18 2.36 -4.81
N GLN A 116 -20.17 3.21 -4.66
CA GLN A 116 -18.98 2.92 -3.88
C GLN A 116 -19.26 2.97 -2.39
N THR A 117 -19.47 1.82 -1.81
CA THR A 117 -19.71 1.63 -0.37
C THR A 117 -18.66 0.71 0.22
N LEU A 118 -18.51 0.74 1.55
CA LEU A 118 -17.62 -0.18 2.27
C LEU A 118 -17.97 -1.65 1.99
N LEU A 119 -19.27 -1.97 1.92
CA LEU A 119 -19.71 -3.35 1.68
C LEU A 119 -19.45 -3.83 0.25
N ASN A 120 -19.57 -2.95 -0.73
CA ASN A 120 -19.52 -3.32 -2.14
C ASN A 120 -18.13 -3.22 -2.74
N HIS A 121 -17.27 -2.33 -2.21
CA HIS A 121 -16.03 -1.96 -2.86
C HIS A 121 -14.77 -2.16 -2.00
N PHE A 122 -14.94 -2.46 -0.71
CA PHE A 122 -13.84 -2.90 0.14
C PHE A 122 -13.68 -4.42 0.02
N ASN A 123 -12.49 -4.86 -0.32
CA ASN A 123 -12.17 -6.27 -0.27
C ASN A 123 -11.60 -6.61 1.10
N VAL A 124 -12.43 -7.16 1.97
CA VAL A 124 -12.05 -7.49 3.34
C VAL A 124 -10.90 -8.51 3.42
N TRP A 125 -10.73 -9.32 2.40
CA TRP A 125 -9.65 -10.31 2.34
C TRP A 125 -8.30 -9.68 1.98
N SER A 126 -8.27 -8.81 0.99
CA SER A 126 -7.04 -8.19 0.52
C SER A 126 -6.75 -6.83 1.15
N ASP A 127 -7.77 -6.01 1.40
CA ASP A 127 -7.58 -4.67 1.95
C ASP A 127 -7.52 -4.70 3.48
N GLU A 128 -8.40 -5.48 4.13
CA GLU A 128 -8.43 -5.64 5.58
C GLU A 128 -7.62 -6.84 6.07
N HIS A 129 -7.11 -7.67 5.16
CA HIS A 129 -6.28 -8.83 5.45
C HIS A 129 -6.93 -9.85 6.41
N LEU A 130 -8.24 -10.07 6.30
CA LEU A 130 -8.89 -11.12 7.06
C LEU A 130 -8.39 -12.49 6.61
N ILE A 131 -8.15 -13.38 7.56
CA ILE A 131 -7.71 -14.75 7.28
C ILE A 131 -8.93 -15.62 7.03
N LYS A 132 -9.16 -15.92 5.77
CA LYS A 132 -10.36 -16.64 5.31
C LYS A 132 -10.58 -17.97 6.02
N ASP A 133 -9.52 -18.73 6.28
CA ASP A 133 -9.58 -20.07 6.87
C ASP A 133 -10.08 -20.09 8.31
N VAL A 134 -10.11 -18.94 9.01
CA VAL A 134 -10.57 -18.84 10.41
C VAL A 134 -11.91 -18.13 10.54
N VAL A 135 -12.43 -17.57 9.46
CA VAL A 135 -13.75 -16.92 9.44
C VAL A 135 -14.83 -18.00 9.23
N PRO A 136 -15.89 -18.06 10.04
CA PRO A 136 -17.02 -18.97 9.84
C PRO A 136 -17.62 -18.86 8.43
N GLU A 137 -18.07 -19.97 7.85
CA GLU A 137 -18.50 -20.02 6.45
C GLU A 137 -19.72 -19.12 6.15
N ASP A 138 -20.64 -18.97 7.09
CA ASP A 138 -21.79 -18.08 6.98
C ASP A 138 -21.35 -16.60 6.93
N ILE A 139 -20.36 -16.23 7.75
CA ILE A 139 -19.77 -14.90 7.72
C ILE A 139 -18.99 -14.68 6.42
N GLN A 140 -18.25 -15.70 5.96
CA GLN A 140 -17.58 -15.60 4.64
C GLN A 140 -18.58 -15.32 3.52
N LYS A 141 -19.72 -15.97 3.52
CA LYS A 141 -20.81 -15.75 2.53
C LYS A 141 -21.35 -14.32 2.61
N MET A 142 -21.53 -13.79 3.80
CA MET A 142 -22.00 -12.42 4.00
C MET A 142 -20.98 -11.37 3.52
N LEU A 143 -19.69 -11.62 3.77
CA LEU A 143 -18.60 -10.72 3.38
C LEU A 143 -18.19 -10.85 1.90
N SER A 144 -18.62 -11.91 1.23
CA SER A 144 -18.31 -12.16 -0.17
C SER A 144 -19.42 -11.59 -1.05
N CYS A 145 -19.31 -10.31 -1.44
CA CYS A 145 -20.20 -9.80 -2.48
C CYS A 145 -19.77 -10.34 -3.87
N PRO A 146 -20.71 -10.51 -4.82
CA PRO A 146 -20.41 -11.01 -6.16
C PRO A 146 -19.36 -10.16 -6.90
N GLU A 147 -19.36 -8.86 -6.70
CA GLU A 147 -18.44 -7.92 -7.33
C GLU A 147 -17.02 -8.05 -6.75
N SER A 148 -16.87 -8.40 -5.49
CA SER A 148 -15.54 -8.64 -4.91
C SER A 148 -14.84 -9.85 -5.53
N LYS A 149 -15.57 -10.81 -6.09
CA LYS A 149 -14.97 -11.92 -6.84
C LYS A 149 -14.34 -11.46 -8.14
N THR A 150 -14.96 -10.51 -8.81
CA THR A 150 -14.44 -9.92 -10.04
C THR A 150 -13.23 -9.04 -9.75
N LEU A 151 -13.26 -8.27 -8.68
CA LEU A 151 -12.12 -7.50 -8.18
C LEU A 151 -10.97 -8.41 -7.72
N HIS A 152 -11.27 -9.53 -7.08
CA HIS A 152 -10.26 -10.51 -6.66
C HIS A 152 -9.47 -11.07 -7.84
N THR A 153 -10.16 -11.48 -8.89
CA THR A 153 -9.52 -12.01 -10.10
C THR A 153 -8.75 -10.94 -10.89
N GLN A 154 -9.19 -9.70 -10.81
CA GLN A 154 -8.56 -8.59 -11.52
C GLN A 154 -7.31 -8.04 -10.80
N TYR A 155 -7.26 -8.19 -9.47
CA TYR A 155 -6.20 -7.63 -8.63
C TYR A 155 -5.41 -8.67 -7.82
N ASP A 156 -5.47 -9.94 -8.19
CA ASP A 156 -4.63 -11.01 -7.62
C ASP A 156 -3.12 -10.68 -7.73
N TRP A 157 -2.75 -9.83 -8.66
CA TRP A 157 -1.40 -9.32 -8.80
C TRP A 157 -0.98 -8.38 -7.63
N GLU A 158 -1.92 -7.89 -6.84
CA GLU A 158 -1.64 -7.07 -5.65
C GLU A 158 -1.36 -7.88 -4.39
N MET A 159 -1.51 -9.22 -4.45
CA MET A 159 -1.07 -10.12 -3.38
C MET A 159 0.43 -10.52 -3.43
N PRO A 160 1.30 -9.92 -4.28
CA PRO A 160 2.72 -10.24 -4.28
C PRO A 160 3.44 -9.87 -2.98
N GLU A 161 2.84 -9.07 -2.10
CA GLU A 161 3.45 -8.72 -0.81
C GLU A 161 3.75 -9.96 0.01
N TRP A 162 2.85 -10.93 0.07
CA TRP A 162 3.08 -12.21 0.75
C TRP A 162 4.25 -12.99 0.15
N VAL A 163 4.37 -13.01 -1.16
CA VAL A 163 5.46 -13.70 -1.86
C VAL A 163 6.80 -13.03 -1.59
N ARG A 164 6.81 -11.72 -1.40
CA ARG A 164 8.03 -10.93 -1.14
C ARG A 164 8.49 -10.96 0.30
N MET A 165 7.62 -11.33 1.23
CA MET A 165 7.95 -11.45 2.64
C MET A 165 8.90 -12.61 2.89
N ASP A 166 9.88 -12.40 3.75
CA ASP A 166 10.70 -13.46 4.31
C ASP A 166 9.90 -14.33 5.32
N PRO A 167 10.43 -15.48 5.77
CA PRO A 167 9.71 -16.34 6.69
C PRO A 167 9.30 -15.68 8.01
N GLN A 168 10.12 -14.80 8.58
CA GLN A 168 9.80 -14.10 9.83
C GLN A 168 8.70 -13.05 9.62
N GLN A 169 8.76 -12.33 8.50
CA GLN A 169 7.73 -11.37 8.12
C GLN A 169 6.39 -12.09 7.89
N LYS A 170 6.39 -13.24 7.20
CA LYS A 170 5.19 -14.06 6.98
C LYS A 170 4.56 -14.54 8.28
N GLU A 171 5.36 -15.06 9.20
CA GLU A 171 4.89 -15.54 10.48
C GLU A 171 4.26 -14.42 11.32
N ALA A 172 4.95 -13.29 11.45
CA ALA A 172 4.45 -12.14 12.19
C ALA A 172 3.15 -11.59 11.59
N TRP A 173 3.10 -11.45 10.27
CA TRP A 173 1.93 -10.99 9.53
C TRP A 173 0.73 -11.93 9.73
N TYR A 174 0.93 -13.21 9.50
CA TYR A 174 -0.13 -14.21 9.63
C TYR A 174 -0.70 -14.25 11.05
N ASN A 175 0.16 -14.32 12.06
CA ASN A 175 -0.26 -14.41 13.46
C ASN A 175 -1.05 -13.15 13.89
N TYR A 176 -0.61 -11.98 13.46
CA TYR A 176 -1.32 -10.73 13.76
C TYR A 176 -2.72 -10.71 13.12
N HIS A 177 -2.81 -10.98 11.82
CA HIS A 177 -4.10 -10.92 11.12
C HIS A 177 -5.03 -12.06 11.53
N LYS A 178 -4.50 -13.25 11.84
CA LYS A 178 -5.28 -14.34 12.42
C LYS A 178 -5.92 -13.92 13.75
N ALA A 179 -5.16 -13.31 14.64
CA ALA A 179 -5.66 -12.83 15.92
C ALA A 179 -6.72 -11.72 15.79
N ARG A 180 -6.67 -10.93 14.71
CA ARG A 180 -7.69 -9.91 14.41
C ARG A 180 -8.97 -10.50 13.82
N THR A 181 -8.87 -11.62 13.14
CA THR A 181 -9.98 -12.24 12.42
C THR A 181 -10.89 -13.04 13.36
N VAL A 182 -10.36 -13.53 14.46
CA VAL A 182 -11.09 -14.24 15.53
C VAL A 182 -11.67 -13.25 16.53
#